data_641b1825ef2e8917b8719ca55dd063df
#
_entry.id   641b1825ef2e8917b8719ca55dd063df
#
_cell.length_a   1.000
_cell.length_b   1.000
_cell.length_c   1.000
_cell.angle_alpha   90.00
_cell.angle_beta   90.00
_cell.angle_gamma   90.00
#
_symmetry.space_group_name_H-M   'P 1'
#
loop_
_entity.id
_entity.type
_entity.pdbx_description
1 polymer ?
#
loop_
_entity_poly.entity_id
_entity_poly.type
_entity_poly.pdbx_seq_one_letter_code
_entity_poly.pdbx_strand_id
1 'polypeptide(L)'
;MNDVFFENDKIYIRNVKNFDLAQTLDCGQAFRWKPDENGVWSGIAKSRFIELKEQNGDIVISGASKSDFEEFWFDYFDLGRDYSAVINQFSENKTLYAAANASSGIRILRQEPFEALCSFIISQNNNIPRIKGIIDRLCENFGERKGVAYAFPDAETLARLTETDLAPIRSGFRAKYIIDAARKVAGGEIDLESLKRLDYEAAREILLKIKGVGPKVADCVLLYGCGHIEAFPKDVWIKRALEEYFGGEIPACTKGAAGIAQQYIFYYIRSNA
;
A
#
# COMPACT_ATOMS: atom_id res chain seq x y z
N MET A 1 -23.74 -4.26 -0.25
CA MET A 1 -22.92 -5.00 0.73
C MET A 1 -22.33 -6.18 -0.02
N ASN A 2 -21.03 -6.44 0.09
CA ASN A 2 -20.43 -7.60 -0.58
C ASN A 2 -20.96 -8.87 0.12
N ASP A 3 -21.38 -9.87 -0.65
CA ASP A 3 -21.82 -11.14 -0.10
C ASP A 3 -20.57 -11.99 0.20
N VAL A 4 -20.29 -12.25 1.48
CA VAL A 4 -19.14 -13.03 1.92
C VAL A 4 -19.61 -14.40 2.42
N PHE A 5 -19.05 -15.46 1.86
CA PHE A 5 -19.37 -16.85 2.22
C PHE A 5 -18.11 -17.57 2.67
N PHE A 6 -18.29 -18.48 3.63
CA PHE A 6 -17.22 -19.29 4.20
C PHE A 6 -17.55 -20.77 3.93
N GLU A 7 -16.75 -21.42 3.09
CA GLU A 7 -16.97 -22.80 2.69
C GLU A 7 -15.64 -23.50 2.38
N ASN A 8 -15.47 -24.74 2.87
CA ASN A 8 -14.30 -25.61 2.59
C ASN A 8 -12.95 -24.89 2.85
N ASP A 9 -12.80 -24.23 4.00
CA ASP A 9 -11.63 -23.45 4.40
C ASP A 9 -11.26 -22.33 3.43
N LYS A 10 -12.24 -21.85 2.65
CA LYS A 10 -12.09 -20.71 1.74
C LYS A 10 -13.13 -19.64 2.03
N ILE A 11 -12.78 -18.44 1.69
CA ILE A 11 -13.63 -17.25 1.78
C ILE A 11 -13.94 -16.78 0.38
N TYR A 12 -15.21 -16.65 0.07
CA TYR A 12 -15.71 -16.17 -1.23
C TYR A 12 -16.30 -14.79 -1.06
N ILE A 13 -15.76 -13.80 -1.77
CA ILE A 13 -16.31 -12.44 -1.82
C ILE A 13 -17.02 -12.31 -3.16
N ARG A 14 -18.37 -12.41 -3.14
CA ARG A 14 -19.21 -12.32 -4.32
C ARG A 14 -19.63 -10.90 -4.63
N ASN A 15 -19.89 -10.64 -5.91
CA ASN A 15 -20.42 -9.36 -6.37
C ASN A 15 -19.58 -8.15 -5.93
N VAL A 16 -18.30 -8.34 -5.62
CA VAL A 16 -17.42 -7.22 -5.25
C VAL A 16 -17.16 -6.36 -6.49
N LYS A 17 -17.70 -5.15 -6.48
CA LYS A 17 -17.42 -4.16 -7.53
C LYS A 17 -16.08 -3.49 -7.27
N ASN A 18 -15.43 -3.08 -8.34
CA ASN A 18 -14.20 -2.30 -8.27
C ASN A 18 -13.12 -3.01 -7.43
N PHE A 19 -12.87 -4.28 -7.74
CA PHE A 19 -11.78 -5.04 -7.16
C PHE A 19 -11.19 -6.00 -8.19
N ASP A 20 -10.06 -5.64 -8.77
CA ASP A 20 -9.23 -6.46 -9.65
C ASP A 20 -7.92 -6.74 -8.93
N LEU A 21 -7.53 -8.00 -8.84
CA LEU A 21 -6.35 -8.41 -8.07
C LEU A 21 -5.06 -7.86 -8.66
N ALA A 22 -4.89 -7.90 -9.99
CA ALA A 22 -3.68 -7.40 -10.62
C ALA A 22 -3.57 -5.88 -10.48
N GLN A 23 -4.65 -5.14 -10.72
CA GLN A 23 -4.67 -3.70 -10.55
C GLN A 23 -4.42 -3.30 -9.08
N THR A 24 -5.01 -4.00 -8.12
CA THR A 24 -4.86 -3.65 -6.69
C THR A 24 -3.50 -4.05 -6.13
N LEU A 25 -3.01 -5.25 -6.45
CA LEU A 25 -1.83 -5.84 -5.79
C LEU A 25 -0.51 -5.47 -6.46
N ASP A 26 -0.52 -4.99 -7.72
CA ASP A 26 0.70 -4.62 -8.47
C ASP A 26 0.71 -3.18 -9.00
N CYS A 27 -0.09 -2.30 -8.43
CA CYS A 27 -0.11 -0.89 -8.80
C CYS A 27 0.97 -0.03 -8.10
N GLY A 28 1.85 -0.62 -7.31
CA GLY A 28 2.95 0.09 -6.64
C GLY A 28 2.61 0.68 -5.27
N GLN A 29 1.49 0.30 -4.69
CA GLN A 29 1.12 0.64 -3.31
C GLN A 29 1.63 -0.38 -2.27
N ALA A 30 1.79 -1.65 -2.67
CA ALA A 30 2.32 -2.75 -1.86
C ALA A 30 3.34 -3.55 -2.67
N PHE A 31 4.27 -4.26 -1.99
CA PHE A 31 5.41 -4.86 -2.66
C PHE A 31 5.61 -6.34 -2.32
N ARG A 32 4.68 -6.94 -1.56
CA ARG A 32 4.80 -8.32 -1.06
C ARG A 32 3.78 -9.28 -1.66
N TRP A 33 3.11 -8.86 -2.71
CA TRP A 33 2.16 -9.67 -3.48
C TRP A 33 2.82 -10.18 -4.76
N LYS A 34 2.65 -11.47 -5.04
CA LYS A 34 3.24 -12.12 -6.22
C LYS A 34 2.22 -13.04 -6.88
N PRO A 35 1.96 -12.90 -8.19
CA PRO A 35 1.15 -13.86 -8.92
C PRO A 35 2.00 -15.09 -9.28
N ASP A 36 1.35 -16.27 -9.35
CA ASP A 36 1.91 -17.44 -10.00
C ASP A 36 1.48 -17.53 -11.48
N GLU A 37 1.91 -18.60 -12.16
CA GLU A 37 1.57 -18.87 -13.56
C GLU A 37 0.07 -19.16 -13.80
N ASN A 38 -0.68 -19.52 -12.76
CA ASN A 38 -2.11 -19.80 -12.78
C ASN A 38 -2.97 -18.61 -12.38
N GLY A 39 -2.36 -17.44 -12.16
CA GLY A 39 -3.06 -16.23 -11.73
C GLY A 39 -3.46 -16.22 -10.25
N VAL A 40 -2.89 -17.11 -9.44
CA VAL A 40 -3.05 -17.09 -7.98
C VAL A 40 -2.06 -16.09 -7.40
N TRP A 41 -2.58 -15.11 -6.65
CA TRP A 41 -1.78 -14.12 -5.95
C TRP A 41 -1.49 -14.59 -4.53
N SER A 42 -0.23 -14.71 -4.17
CA SER A 42 0.18 -14.99 -2.80
C SER A 42 0.81 -13.76 -2.15
N GLY A 43 0.55 -13.58 -0.86
CA GLY A 43 1.12 -12.48 -0.10
C GLY A 43 1.00 -12.65 1.40
N ILE A 44 1.75 -11.84 2.13
CA ILE A 44 1.75 -11.82 3.58
C ILE A 44 1.63 -10.38 4.07
N ALA A 45 0.70 -10.13 4.97
CA ALA A 45 0.53 -8.85 5.65
C ALA A 45 0.25 -9.12 7.14
N LYS A 46 0.83 -8.34 8.03
CA LYS A 46 0.74 -8.51 9.49
C LYS A 46 0.92 -9.97 9.92
N SER A 47 1.97 -10.62 9.39
CA SER A 47 2.30 -12.03 9.65
C SER A 47 1.24 -13.05 9.22
N ARG A 48 0.24 -12.67 8.43
CA ARG A 48 -0.80 -13.54 7.87
C ARG A 48 -0.53 -13.80 6.40
N PHE A 49 -0.29 -15.05 6.03
CA PHE A 49 -0.11 -15.46 4.64
C PHE A 49 -1.45 -15.92 4.07
N ILE A 50 -1.79 -15.43 2.88
CA ILE A 50 -2.97 -15.87 2.12
C ILE A 50 -2.66 -16.01 0.64
N GLU A 51 -3.55 -16.73 -0.03
CA GLU A 51 -3.64 -16.79 -1.48
C GLU A 51 -4.98 -16.22 -1.95
N LEU A 52 -4.95 -15.51 -3.05
CA LEU A 52 -6.10 -14.85 -3.68
C LEU A 52 -6.23 -15.31 -5.12
N LYS A 53 -7.45 -15.62 -5.54
CA LYS A 53 -7.75 -16.00 -6.93
C LYS A 53 -9.08 -15.42 -7.37
N GLU A 54 -9.15 -14.94 -8.61
CA GLU A 54 -10.44 -14.70 -9.26
C GLU A 54 -11.00 -16.00 -9.82
N GLN A 55 -12.24 -16.31 -9.46
CA GLN A 55 -12.93 -17.51 -9.92
C GLN A 55 -14.40 -17.22 -10.14
N ASN A 56 -14.88 -17.35 -11.38
CA ASN A 56 -16.29 -17.14 -11.78
C ASN A 56 -16.85 -15.76 -11.39
N GLY A 57 -15.99 -14.72 -11.36
CA GLY A 57 -16.36 -13.36 -10.95
C GLY A 57 -16.33 -13.11 -9.43
N ASP A 58 -15.98 -14.12 -8.64
CA ASP A 58 -15.76 -13.99 -7.20
C ASP A 58 -14.27 -13.86 -6.89
N ILE A 59 -13.92 -13.18 -5.81
CA ILE A 59 -12.59 -13.24 -5.20
C ILE A 59 -12.59 -14.36 -4.16
N VAL A 60 -11.71 -15.33 -4.33
CA VAL A 60 -11.54 -16.47 -3.41
C VAL A 60 -10.27 -16.28 -2.62
N ILE A 61 -10.37 -16.33 -1.30
CA ILE A 61 -9.25 -16.26 -0.36
C ILE A 61 -9.03 -17.62 0.26
N SER A 62 -7.79 -18.11 0.25
CA SER A 62 -7.33 -19.32 0.94
C SER A 62 -6.26 -18.97 1.97
N GLY A 63 -6.18 -19.73 3.06
CA GLY A 63 -5.18 -19.51 4.11
C GLY A 63 -5.60 -18.53 5.22
N ALA A 64 -6.85 -18.09 5.25
CA ALA A 64 -7.41 -17.28 6.32
C ALA A 64 -8.63 -17.92 6.94
N SER A 65 -8.78 -17.81 8.25
CA SER A 65 -10.01 -18.15 8.98
C SER A 65 -11.06 -17.05 8.79
N LYS A 66 -12.31 -17.34 9.18
CA LYS A 66 -13.37 -16.34 9.24
C LYS A 66 -12.99 -15.16 10.15
N SER A 67 -12.45 -15.44 11.33
CA SER A 67 -12.00 -14.41 12.28
C SER A 67 -10.89 -13.55 11.67
N ASP A 68 -9.88 -14.15 11.00
CA ASP A 68 -8.83 -13.38 10.32
C ASP A 68 -9.40 -12.45 9.25
N PHE A 69 -10.41 -12.90 8.52
CA PHE A 69 -11.05 -12.09 7.51
C PHE A 69 -11.80 -10.91 8.12
N GLU A 70 -12.65 -11.16 9.13
CA GLU A 70 -13.47 -10.14 9.78
C GLU A 70 -12.64 -9.12 10.56
N GLU A 71 -11.54 -9.55 11.21
CA GLU A 71 -10.68 -8.71 12.05
C GLU A 71 -9.58 -7.98 11.27
N PHE A 72 -9.20 -8.48 10.09
CA PHE A 72 -8.06 -7.92 9.37
C PHE A 72 -8.28 -7.77 7.86
N TRP A 73 -8.58 -8.84 7.12
CA TRP A 73 -8.55 -8.80 5.66
C TRP A 73 -9.66 -7.94 5.05
N PHE A 74 -10.83 -7.86 5.71
CA PHE A 74 -11.91 -6.98 5.28
C PHE A 74 -11.47 -5.52 5.24
N ASP A 75 -10.81 -5.06 6.27
CA ASP A 75 -10.25 -3.70 6.34
C ASP A 75 -9.02 -3.54 5.47
N TYR A 76 -8.12 -4.54 5.43
CA TYR A 76 -6.92 -4.49 4.61
C TYR A 76 -7.21 -4.22 3.13
N PHE A 77 -8.25 -4.86 2.58
CA PHE A 77 -8.70 -4.66 1.19
C PHE A 77 -9.70 -3.50 1.02
N ASP A 78 -9.94 -2.71 2.06
CA ASP A 78 -10.92 -1.59 2.08
C ASP A 78 -12.30 -2.01 1.51
N LEU A 79 -12.79 -3.20 1.89
CA LEU A 79 -14.02 -3.79 1.33
C LEU A 79 -15.30 -3.05 1.74
N GLY A 80 -15.23 -2.26 2.80
CA GLY A 80 -16.35 -1.44 3.28
C GLY A 80 -16.63 -0.17 2.48
N ARG A 81 -15.69 0.25 1.60
CA ARG A 81 -15.83 1.49 0.83
C ARG A 81 -16.57 1.27 -0.50
N ASP A 82 -17.48 2.17 -0.82
CA ASP A 82 -18.13 2.22 -2.14
C ASP A 82 -17.25 2.98 -3.15
N TYR A 83 -16.43 2.23 -3.87
CA TYR A 83 -15.56 2.78 -4.92
C TYR A 83 -16.35 3.25 -6.15
N SER A 84 -17.56 2.71 -6.40
CA SER A 84 -18.41 3.19 -7.49
C SER A 84 -18.87 4.62 -7.22
N ALA A 85 -19.22 4.96 -5.98
CA ALA A 85 -19.57 6.32 -5.59
C ALA A 85 -18.38 7.27 -5.75
N VAL A 86 -17.16 6.83 -5.35
CA VAL A 86 -15.93 7.62 -5.52
C VAL A 86 -15.62 7.88 -6.99
N ILE A 87 -15.71 6.86 -7.85
CA ILE A 87 -15.49 7.01 -9.30
C ILE A 87 -16.49 8.00 -9.88
N ASN A 88 -17.78 7.90 -9.51
CA ASN A 88 -18.80 8.81 -9.98
C ASN A 88 -18.56 10.26 -9.54
N GLN A 89 -18.00 10.49 -8.35
CA GLN A 89 -17.58 11.82 -7.89
C GLN A 89 -16.58 12.48 -8.85
N PHE A 90 -15.71 11.68 -9.49
CA PHE A 90 -14.69 12.17 -10.41
C PHE A 90 -15.24 12.55 -11.81
N SER A 91 -16.51 12.31 -12.08
CA SER A 91 -17.16 12.60 -13.37
C SER A 91 -17.17 14.09 -13.76
N GLU A 92 -16.98 14.98 -12.78
CA GLU A 92 -16.82 16.42 -13.03
C GLU A 92 -15.53 16.77 -13.81
N ASN A 93 -14.50 15.92 -13.76
CA ASN A 93 -13.25 16.07 -14.52
C ASN A 93 -13.09 14.90 -15.49
N LYS A 94 -13.23 15.18 -16.81
CA LYS A 94 -13.22 14.15 -17.87
C LYS A 94 -11.95 13.29 -17.87
N THR A 95 -10.78 13.89 -17.67
CA THR A 95 -9.49 13.18 -17.67
C THR A 95 -9.37 12.26 -16.46
N LEU A 96 -9.70 12.77 -15.27
CA LEU A 96 -9.69 11.97 -14.04
C LEU A 96 -10.73 10.83 -14.12
N TYR A 97 -11.90 11.11 -14.63
CA TYR A 97 -12.96 10.10 -14.81
C TYR A 97 -12.53 8.97 -15.75
N ALA A 98 -11.85 9.32 -16.86
CA ALA A 98 -11.29 8.32 -17.78
C ALA A 98 -10.22 7.46 -17.08
N ALA A 99 -9.29 8.08 -16.34
CA ALA A 99 -8.28 7.37 -15.55
C ALA A 99 -8.94 6.46 -14.50
N ALA A 100 -9.96 6.94 -13.79
CA ALA A 100 -10.67 6.18 -12.77
C ALA A 100 -11.40 4.97 -13.35
N ASN A 101 -12.04 5.10 -14.52
CA ASN A 101 -12.71 3.97 -15.17
C ASN A 101 -11.70 2.91 -15.68
N ALA A 102 -10.57 3.34 -16.25
CA ALA A 102 -9.52 2.43 -16.70
C ALA A 102 -8.83 1.69 -15.53
N SER A 103 -8.84 2.28 -14.36
CA SER A 103 -8.18 1.77 -13.14
C SER A 103 -9.18 1.36 -12.06
N SER A 104 -10.43 1.11 -12.44
CA SER A 104 -11.56 0.95 -11.51
C SER A 104 -11.46 -0.27 -10.60
N GLY A 105 -10.58 -1.20 -10.89
CA GLY A 105 -10.29 -2.37 -10.03
C GLY A 105 -9.34 -2.08 -8.87
N ILE A 106 -8.74 -0.90 -8.78
CA ILE A 106 -7.80 -0.57 -7.70
C ILE A 106 -8.55 -0.20 -6.43
N ARG A 107 -8.19 -0.88 -5.34
CA ARG A 107 -8.55 -0.51 -3.96
C ARG A 107 -7.31 -0.05 -3.20
N ILE A 108 -7.46 0.89 -2.30
CA ILE A 108 -6.36 1.33 -1.43
C ILE A 108 -6.19 0.31 -0.30
N LEU A 109 -5.05 -0.37 -0.28
CA LEU A 109 -4.71 -1.34 0.76
C LEU A 109 -4.36 -0.62 2.07
N ARG A 110 -4.92 -1.09 3.18
CA ARG A 110 -4.61 -0.59 4.53
C ARG A 110 -3.49 -1.43 5.14
N GLN A 111 -2.28 -1.02 4.87
CA GLN A 111 -1.08 -1.74 5.27
C GLN A 111 -0.66 -1.42 6.71
N GLU A 112 0.24 -2.23 7.26
CA GLU A 112 0.89 -1.92 8.53
C GLU A 112 1.74 -0.64 8.38
N PRO A 113 1.60 0.35 9.28
CA PRO A 113 2.28 1.65 9.13
C PRO A 113 3.80 1.54 9.06
N PHE A 114 4.43 0.64 9.83
CA PHE A 114 5.87 0.46 9.82
C PHE A 114 6.38 -0.22 8.53
N GLU A 115 5.65 -1.22 8.03
CA GLU A 115 5.96 -1.85 6.73
C GLU A 115 5.83 -0.80 5.60
N ALA A 116 4.76 0.00 5.61
CA ALA A 116 4.57 1.08 4.65
C ALA A 116 5.72 2.11 4.73
N LEU A 117 6.11 2.55 5.92
CA LEU A 117 7.20 3.50 6.13
C LEU A 117 8.51 2.99 5.53
N CYS A 118 8.93 1.79 5.89
CA CYS A 118 10.17 1.21 5.37
C CYS A 118 10.10 0.97 3.86
N SER A 119 8.97 0.49 3.35
CA SER A 119 8.76 0.23 1.92
C SER A 119 8.84 1.51 1.09
N PHE A 120 8.24 2.61 1.56
CA PHE A 120 8.32 3.89 0.85
C PHE A 120 9.64 4.62 1.04
N ILE A 121 10.39 4.39 2.12
CA ILE A 121 11.81 4.77 2.22
C ILE A 121 12.62 4.02 1.14
N ILE A 122 12.41 2.72 0.98
CA ILE A 122 13.08 1.89 -0.04
C ILE A 122 12.68 2.34 -1.46
N SER A 123 11.47 2.84 -1.65
CA SER A 123 10.95 3.25 -2.97
C SER A 123 11.61 4.50 -3.54
N GLN A 124 12.31 5.30 -2.74
CA GLN A 124 12.93 6.55 -3.17
C GLN A 124 13.98 6.33 -4.26
N ASN A 125 13.84 7.02 -5.40
CA ASN A 125 14.73 6.90 -6.55
C ASN A 125 14.99 5.42 -6.92
N ASN A 126 13.92 4.64 -7.11
CA ASN A 126 13.98 3.20 -7.31
C ASN A 126 12.86 2.74 -8.28
N ASN A 127 12.91 1.49 -8.74
CA ASN A 127 11.86 0.88 -9.54
C ASN A 127 11.21 -0.29 -8.80
N ILE A 128 9.98 -0.65 -9.17
CA ILE A 128 9.17 -1.65 -8.47
C ILE A 128 9.87 -3.01 -8.36
N PRO A 129 10.45 -3.60 -9.42
CA PRO A 129 11.15 -4.88 -9.28
C PRO A 129 12.30 -4.85 -8.27
N ARG A 130 13.08 -3.77 -8.25
CA ARG A 130 14.16 -3.62 -7.28
C ARG A 130 13.66 -3.38 -5.86
N ILE A 131 12.56 -2.63 -5.69
CA ILE A 131 11.91 -2.43 -4.39
C ILE A 131 11.46 -3.77 -3.82
N LYS A 132 10.70 -4.57 -4.61
CA LYS A 132 10.27 -5.92 -4.22
C LYS A 132 11.45 -6.78 -3.78
N GLY A 133 12.53 -6.84 -4.58
CA GLY A 133 13.70 -7.63 -4.25
C GLY A 133 14.47 -7.14 -3.00
N ILE A 134 14.46 -5.85 -2.67
CA ILE A 134 15.03 -5.34 -1.41
C ILE A 134 14.17 -5.76 -0.22
N ILE A 135 12.84 -5.61 -0.33
CA ILE A 135 11.90 -5.98 0.72
C ILE A 135 11.91 -7.49 0.97
N ASP A 136 11.97 -8.31 -0.08
CA ASP A 136 12.10 -9.76 0.06
C ASP A 136 13.34 -10.11 0.90
N ARG A 137 14.53 -9.58 0.52
CA ARG A 137 15.76 -9.82 1.28
C ARG A 137 15.71 -9.26 2.70
N LEU A 138 15.03 -8.14 2.93
CA LEU A 138 14.83 -7.60 4.28
C LEU A 138 14.05 -8.60 5.15
N CYS A 139 12.95 -9.13 4.61
CA CYS A 139 12.13 -10.10 5.32
C CYS A 139 12.85 -11.44 5.51
N GLU A 140 13.55 -11.94 4.48
CA GLU A 140 14.31 -13.20 4.55
C GLU A 140 15.45 -13.16 5.57
N ASN A 141 16.14 -12.02 5.71
CA ASN A 141 17.28 -11.90 6.63
C ASN A 141 16.86 -11.55 8.05
N PHE A 142 15.77 -10.81 8.25
CA PHE A 142 15.43 -10.22 9.55
C PHE A 142 14.01 -10.46 10.00
N GLY A 143 13.15 -10.98 9.14
CA GLY A 143 11.75 -11.28 9.46
C GLY A 143 11.58 -12.66 10.09
N GLU A 144 10.53 -12.82 10.89
CA GLU A 144 10.14 -14.11 11.44
C GLU A 144 9.57 -15.02 10.34
N ARG A 145 10.00 -16.28 10.29
CA ARG A 145 9.45 -17.25 9.34
C ARG A 145 8.01 -17.63 9.70
N LYS A 146 7.10 -17.47 8.73
CA LYS A 146 5.68 -17.82 8.84
C LYS A 146 5.32 -18.81 7.71
N GLY A 147 5.49 -20.10 7.99
CA GLY A 147 5.27 -21.14 6.99
C GLY A 147 6.20 -21.01 5.77
N VAL A 148 5.62 -20.69 4.63
CA VAL A 148 6.35 -20.52 3.35
C VAL A 148 6.89 -19.11 3.12
N ALA A 149 6.53 -18.14 3.98
CA ALA A 149 6.91 -16.74 3.85
C ALA A 149 7.60 -16.22 5.12
N TYR A 150 8.09 -15.00 5.07
CA TYR A 150 8.67 -14.29 6.22
C TYR A 150 7.84 -13.06 6.53
N ALA A 151 7.54 -12.81 7.80
CA ALA A 151 6.93 -11.57 8.24
C ALA A 151 7.83 -10.37 7.94
N PHE A 152 7.26 -9.18 7.85
CA PHE A 152 8.07 -7.96 7.83
C PHE A 152 8.71 -7.80 9.23
N PRO A 153 10.03 -7.51 9.32
CA PRO A 153 10.68 -7.33 10.63
C PRO A 153 10.10 -6.11 11.35
N ASP A 154 9.91 -6.25 12.65
CA ASP A 154 9.44 -5.15 13.49
C ASP A 154 10.49 -4.05 13.68
N ALA A 155 10.05 -2.93 14.26
CA ALA A 155 10.91 -1.78 14.48
C ALA A 155 12.04 -2.09 15.50
N GLU A 156 11.75 -2.89 16.51
CA GLU A 156 12.71 -3.31 17.54
C GLU A 156 13.84 -4.15 16.95
N THR A 157 13.53 -5.04 16.03
CA THR A 157 14.52 -5.87 15.32
C THR A 157 15.44 -4.98 14.48
N LEU A 158 14.87 -4.09 13.67
CA LEU A 158 15.66 -3.23 12.78
C LEU A 158 16.43 -2.13 13.54
N ALA A 159 15.94 -1.65 14.68
CA ALA A 159 16.59 -0.62 15.49
C ALA A 159 17.93 -1.07 16.07
N ARG A 160 18.12 -2.38 16.28
CA ARG A 160 19.35 -2.98 16.82
C ARG A 160 20.45 -3.12 15.77
N LEU A 161 20.11 -3.00 14.49
CA LEU A 161 21.03 -3.20 13.37
C LEU A 161 21.87 -1.94 13.10
N THR A 162 22.99 -2.17 12.41
CA THR A 162 23.83 -1.15 11.79
C THR A 162 23.64 -1.14 10.28
N GLU A 163 24.17 -0.11 9.62
CA GLU A 163 24.15 -0.06 8.14
C GLU A 163 24.89 -1.26 7.51
N THR A 164 25.93 -1.77 8.19
CA THR A 164 26.69 -2.95 7.74
C THR A 164 25.84 -4.20 7.80
N ASP A 165 25.03 -4.37 8.85
CA ASP A 165 24.12 -5.52 8.98
C ASP A 165 23.05 -5.52 7.87
N LEU A 166 22.66 -4.34 7.38
CA LEU A 166 21.72 -4.20 6.25
C LEU A 166 22.39 -4.33 4.86
N ALA A 167 23.70 -4.55 4.76
CA ALA A 167 24.38 -4.72 3.47
C ALA A 167 23.77 -5.83 2.60
N PRO A 168 23.36 -7.02 3.14
CA PRO A 168 22.77 -8.09 2.35
C PRO A 168 21.50 -7.70 1.59
N ILE A 169 20.70 -6.77 2.11
CA ILE A 169 19.45 -6.36 1.45
C ILE A 169 19.67 -5.46 0.22
N ARG A 170 20.87 -4.91 0.05
CA ARG A 170 21.28 -4.06 -1.08
C ARG A 170 20.43 -2.79 -1.23
N SER A 171 20.01 -2.19 -0.10
CA SER A 171 19.20 -0.96 -0.08
C SER A 171 20.01 0.31 -0.42
N GLY A 172 21.36 0.22 -0.43
CA GLY A 172 22.25 1.35 -0.67
C GLY A 172 22.10 2.43 0.42
N PHE A 173 22.10 3.70 0.02
CA PHE A 173 22.00 4.84 0.94
C PHE A 173 20.75 4.84 1.84
N ARG A 174 19.77 3.99 1.54
CA ARG A 174 18.50 3.91 2.29
C ARG A 174 18.65 3.15 3.60
N ALA A 175 19.71 2.35 3.77
CA ALA A 175 19.98 1.61 5.01
C ALA A 175 19.94 2.52 6.25
N LYS A 176 20.63 3.66 6.20
CA LYS A 176 20.64 4.64 7.29
C LYS A 176 19.25 5.23 7.61
N TYR A 177 18.37 5.36 6.61
CA TYR A 177 17.03 5.89 6.80
C TYR A 177 16.08 4.84 7.39
N ILE A 178 16.22 3.57 7.00
CA ILE A 178 15.49 2.44 7.60
C ILE A 178 15.84 2.34 9.08
N ILE A 179 17.12 2.43 9.42
CA ILE A 179 17.60 2.36 10.82
C ILE A 179 17.10 3.56 11.63
N ASP A 180 17.17 4.79 11.08
CA ASP A 180 16.66 5.98 11.78
C ASP A 180 15.15 5.85 12.06
N ALA A 181 14.37 5.42 11.05
CA ALA A 181 12.94 5.16 11.21
C ALA A 181 12.66 4.10 12.29
N ALA A 182 13.37 2.96 12.23
CA ALA A 182 13.22 1.88 13.20
C ALA A 182 13.54 2.33 14.62
N ARG A 183 14.62 3.08 14.82
CA ARG A 183 15.03 3.57 16.15
C ARG A 183 14.03 4.56 16.73
N LYS A 184 13.48 5.47 15.91
CA LYS A 184 12.48 6.45 16.34
C LYS A 184 11.16 5.79 16.73
N VAL A 185 10.75 4.76 15.98
CA VAL A 185 9.52 4.01 16.26
C VAL A 185 9.72 3.11 17.49
N ALA A 186 10.78 2.28 17.53
CA ALA A 186 11.06 1.40 18.65
C ALA A 186 11.37 2.17 19.95
N GLY A 187 11.98 3.35 19.84
CA GLY A 187 12.25 4.24 20.97
C GLY A 187 11.05 5.05 21.47
N GLY A 188 9.89 4.93 20.81
CA GLY A 188 8.67 5.65 21.17
C GLY A 188 8.69 7.15 20.84
N GLU A 189 9.69 7.63 20.09
CA GLU A 189 9.72 9.02 19.60
C GLU A 189 8.58 9.26 18.59
N ILE A 190 8.24 8.22 17.82
CA ILE A 190 7.15 8.24 16.85
C ILE A 190 6.24 7.04 17.09
N ASP A 191 5.00 7.30 17.48
CA ASP A 191 3.93 6.33 17.56
C ASP A 191 3.13 6.33 16.24
N LEU A 192 3.43 5.37 15.37
CA LEU A 192 2.78 5.25 14.06
C LEU A 192 1.27 4.94 14.17
N GLU A 193 0.83 4.25 15.21
CA GLU A 193 -0.59 3.96 15.42
C GLU A 193 -1.36 5.23 15.81
N SER A 194 -0.73 6.16 16.52
CA SER A 194 -1.35 7.44 16.86
C SER A 194 -1.64 8.28 15.61
N LEU A 195 -0.84 8.16 14.56
CA LEU A 195 -1.01 8.91 13.31
C LEU A 195 -2.37 8.66 12.64
N LYS A 196 -2.94 7.47 12.83
CA LYS A 196 -4.28 7.10 12.30
C LYS A 196 -5.40 7.96 12.89
N ARG A 197 -5.17 8.62 14.03
CA ARG A 197 -6.17 9.41 14.77
C ARG A 197 -5.94 10.92 14.72
N LEU A 198 -4.78 11.35 14.28
CA LEU A 198 -4.44 12.76 14.08
C LEU A 198 -5.04 13.29 12.78
N ASP A 199 -5.16 14.60 12.66
CA ASP A 199 -5.41 15.20 11.34
C ASP A 199 -4.19 15.01 10.42
N TYR A 200 -4.43 15.10 9.12
CA TYR A 200 -3.43 14.83 8.10
C TYR A 200 -2.17 15.67 8.23
N GLU A 201 -2.31 16.99 8.47
CA GLU A 201 -1.16 17.89 8.55
C GLU A 201 -0.31 17.60 9.79
N ALA A 202 -0.93 17.39 10.94
CA ALA A 202 -0.23 17.04 12.17
C ALA A 202 0.51 15.68 12.03
N ALA A 203 -0.15 14.68 11.46
CA ALA A 203 0.45 13.37 11.23
C ALA A 203 1.63 13.46 10.24
N ARG A 204 1.50 14.29 9.21
CA ARG A 204 2.53 14.53 8.20
C ARG A 204 3.79 15.20 8.80
N GLU A 205 3.62 16.22 9.62
CA GLU A 205 4.72 16.89 10.31
C GLU A 205 5.51 15.94 11.23
N ILE A 206 4.85 14.97 11.85
CA ILE A 206 5.52 13.94 12.65
C ILE A 206 6.42 13.05 11.78
N LEU A 207 5.91 12.58 10.64
CA LEU A 207 6.68 11.73 9.73
C LEU A 207 7.87 12.45 9.11
N LEU A 208 7.78 13.75 8.85
CA LEU A 208 8.88 14.56 8.30
C LEU A 208 10.09 14.67 9.26
N LYS A 209 9.95 14.33 10.54
CA LYS A 209 11.06 14.26 11.51
C LYS A 209 11.97 13.05 11.30
N ILE A 210 11.56 12.06 10.53
CA ILE A 210 12.36 10.86 10.22
C ILE A 210 13.36 11.21 9.10
N LYS A 211 14.63 10.87 9.30
CA LYS A 211 15.66 11.07 8.27
C LYS A 211 15.30 10.38 6.96
N GLY A 212 15.34 11.13 5.87
CA GLY A 212 15.05 10.61 4.54
C GLY A 212 13.55 10.46 4.24
N VAL A 213 12.67 10.85 5.14
CA VAL A 213 11.24 10.98 4.87
C VAL A 213 10.95 12.40 4.44
N GLY A 214 10.71 12.58 3.14
CA GLY A 214 10.24 13.84 2.57
C GLY A 214 8.71 13.79 2.35
N PRO A 215 8.13 14.90 1.82
CA PRO A 215 6.69 15.03 1.62
C PRO A 215 6.03 13.82 0.93
N LYS A 216 6.61 13.35 -0.18
CA LYS A 216 6.08 12.19 -0.94
C LYS A 216 6.05 10.91 -0.11
N VAL A 217 7.10 10.64 0.66
CA VAL A 217 7.16 9.42 1.50
C VAL A 217 6.17 9.53 2.64
N ALA A 218 6.09 10.68 3.31
CA ALA A 218 5.11 10.94 4.36
C ALA A 218 3.68 10.72 3.85
N ASP A 219 3.32 11.28 2.70
CA ASP A 219 2.00 11.12 2.10
C ASP A 219 1.69 9.67 1.74
N CYS A 220 2.68 8.89 1.25
CA CYS A 220 2.50 7.45 1.02
C CYS A 220 2.24 6.68 2.31
N VAL A 221 2.99 6.96 3.38
CA VAL A 221 2.79 6.30 4.68
C VAL A 221 1.41 6.63 5.24
N LEU A 222 0.99 7.88 5.15
CA LEU A 222 -0.33 8.32 5.61
C LEU A 222 -1.45 7.66 4.82
N LEU A 223 -1.34 7.62 3.49
CA LEU A 223 -2.35 7.00 2.64
C LEU A 223 -2.46 5.50 2.87
N TYR A 224 -1.34 4.78 2.75
CA TYR A 224 -1.35 3.31 2.70
C TYR A 224 -1.17 2.65 4.06
N GLY A 225 -0.57 3.33 5.03
CA GLY A 225 -0.32 2.79 6.38
C GLY A 225 -1.26 3.34 7.44
N CYS A 226 -1.69 4.60 7.31
CA CYS A 226 -2.47 5.28 8.35
C CYS A 226 -3.94 5.56 7.96
N GLY A 227 -4.31 5.33 6.68
CA GLY A 227 -5.68 5.46 6.22
C GLY A 227 -6.14 6.91 5.92
N HIS A 228 -5.20 7.85 5.80
CA HIS A 228 -5.47 9.23 5.40
C HIS A 228 -5.76 9.33 3.91
N ILE A 229 -7.01 9.11 3.55
CA ILE A 229 -7.46 9.06 2.15
C ILE A 229 -7.36 10.41 1.43
N GLU A 230 -7.19 11.49 2.16
CA GLU A 230 -6.91 12.84 1.65
C GLU A 230 -5.44 13.05 1.25
N ALA A 231 -4.53 12.18 1.66
CA ALA A 231 -3.12 12.26 1.27
C ALA A 231 -2.96 12.06 -0.24
N PHE A 232 -2.13 12.91 -0.87
CA PHE A 232 -1.91 12.88 -2.32
C PHE A 232 -0.41 12.83 -2.62
N PRO A 233 0.22 11.64 -2.61
CA PRO A 233 1.65 11.49 -2.87
C PRO A 233 2.06 12.02 -4.25
N LYS A 234 2.87 13.08 -4.30
CA LYS A 234 3.34 13.69 -5.55
C LYS A 234 4.75 13.19 -5.90
N ASP A 235 4.82 12.10 -6.65
CA ASP A 235 6.08 11.67 -7.27
C ASP A 235 6.32 12.37 -8.62
N VAL A 236 7.37 11.97 -9.35
CA VAL A 236 7.72 12.58 -10.65
C VAL A 236 6.63 12.37 -11.69
N TRP A 237 5.98 11.19 -11.69
CA TRP A 237 4.92 10.86 -12.63
C TRP A 237 3.65 11.69 -12.35
N ILE A 238 3.25 11.77 -11.09
CA ILE A 238 2.10 12.56 -10.67
C ILE A 238 2.32 14.06 -10.90
N LYS A 239 3.53 14.58 -10.61
CA LYS A 239 3.84 15.99 -10.91
C LYS A 239 3.70 16.31 -12.39
N ARG A 240 4.27 15.46 -13.25
CA ARG A 240 4.13 15.59 -14.71
C ARG A 240 2.66 15.53 -15.14
N ALA A 241 1.90 14.57 -14.60
CA ALA A 241 0.50 14.44 -14.93
C ALA A 241 -0.35 15.65 -14.51
N LEU A 242 -0.08 16.19 -13.32
CA LEU A 242 -0.78 17.40 -12.88
C LEU A 242 -0.52 18.57 -13.84
N GLU A 243 0.72 18.80 -14.24
CA GLU A 243 1.05 19.86 -15.21
C GLU A 243 0.42 19.62 -16.58
N GLU A 244 0.49 18.38 -17.09
CA GLU A 244 0.07 18.06 -18.46
C GLU A 244 -1.45 18.00 -18.60
N TYR A 245 -2.16 17.47 -17.61
CA TYR A 245 -3.59 17.14 -17.73
C TYR A 245 -4.51 17.92 -16.81
N PHE A 246 -3.97 18.60 -15.77
CA PHE A 246 -4.77 19.19 -14.69
C PHE A 246 -4.39 20.66 -14.37
N GLY A 247 -3.56 21.29 -15.20
CA GLY A 247 -3.15 22.69 -15.01
C GLY A 247 -2.28 22.93 -13.76
N GLY A 248 -1.56 21.89 -13.30
CA GLY A 248 -0.67 21.97 -12.13
C GLY A 248 -1.38 21.74 -10.78
N GLU A 249 -2.71 21.61 -10.76
CA GLU A 249 -3.50 21.52 -9.53
C GLU A 249 -4.18 20.17 -9.36
N ILE A 250 -4.47 19.80 -8.11
CA ILE A 250 -5.29 18.63 -7.78
C ILE A 250 -6.75 19.00 -8.09
N PRO A 251 -7.47 18.21 -8.91
CA PRO A 251 -8.86 18.50 -9.24
C PRO A 251 -9.76 18.61 -7.99
N ALA A 252 -10.58 19.65 -7.91
CA ALA A 252 -11.44 19.92 -6.75
C ALA A 252 -12.40 18.76 -6.43
N CYS A 253 -12.84 18.02 -7.46
CA CYS A 253 -13.71 16.83 -7.30
C CYS A 253 -13.04 15.68 -6.53
N THR A 254 -11.74 15.74 -6.21
CA THR A 254 -11.05 14.71 -5.43
C THR A 254 -11.22 14.86 -3.92
N LYS A 255 -11.89 15.92 -3.44
CA LYS A 255 -12.07 16.20 -2.02
C LYS A 255 -12.65 14.98 -1.27
N GLY A 256 -11.94 14.53 -0.22
CA GLY A 256 -12.31 13.35 0.56
C GLY A 256 -11.93 11.99 -0.06
N ALA A 257 -11.31 11.99 -1.26
CA ALA A 257 -10.85 10.79 -1.96
C ALA A 257 -9.58 11.04 -2.78
N ALA A 258 -8.78 12.02 -2.38
CA ALA A 258 -7.62 12.48 -3.15
C ALA A 258 -6.57 11.37 -3.35
N GLY A 259 -6.34 10.52 -2.36
CA GLY A 259 -5.43 9.39 -2.46
C GLY A 259 -5.89 8.32 -3.45
N ILE A 260 -7.21 8.09 -3.57
CA ILE A 260 -7.76 7.18 -4.58
C ILE A 260 -7.56 7.78 -5.98
N ALA A 261 -7.86 9.07 -6.16
CA ALA A 261 -7.65 9.78 -7.41
C ALA A 261 -6.16 9.73 -7.83
N GLN A 262 -5.25 9.96 -6.89
CA GLN A 262 -3.81 9.87 -7.12
C GLN A 262 -3.40 8.48 -7.62
N GLN A 263 -3.89 7.42 -6.99
CA GLN A 263 -3.56 6.06 -7.38
C GLN A 263 -4.11 5.70 -8.77
N TYR A 264 -5.31 6.17 -9.12
CA TYR A 264 -5.88 6.00 -10.44
C TYR A 264 -5.07 6.73 -11.53
N ILE A 265 -4.70 7.99 -11.29
CA ILE A 265 -3.85 8.78 -12.19
C ILE A 265 -2.49 8.08 -12.37
N PHE A 266 -1.85 7.66 -11.27
CA PHE A 266 -0.55 7.01 -11.28
C PHE A 266 -0.55 5.72 -12.12
N TYR A 267 -1.53 4.85 -11.88
CA TYR A 267 -1.66 3.59 -12.61
C TYR A 267 -1.95 3.83 -14.10
N TYR A 268 -2.90 4.72 -14.40
CA TYR A 268 -3.30 5.05 -15.76
C TYR A 268 -2.15 5.56 -16.61
N ILE A 269 -1.34 6.48 -16.07
CA ILE A 269 -0.21 7.04 -16.80
C ILE A 269 0.86 5.97 -17.05
N ARG A 270 1.17 5.16 -16.04
CA ARG A 270 2.18 4.10 -16.17
C ARG A 270 1.78 2.99 -17.13
N SER A 271 0.50 2.71 -17.26
CA SER A 271 -0.01 1.69 -18.20
C SER A 271 -0.04 2.18 -19.64
N ASN A 272 0.05 3.51 -19.86
CA ASN A 272 0.03 4.13 -21.17
C ASN A 272 1.38 4.76 -21.58
N ALA A 273 2.42 4.63 -20.74
CA ALA A 273 3.79 5.10 -21.01
C ALA A 273 4.67 3.96 -21.54
#